data_c1b061548d597d23cd745bc7566d3012
#
_entry.id   c1b061548d597d23cd745bc7566d3012
#
_cell.length_a   1.000
_cell.length_b   1.000
_cell.length_c   1.000
_cell.angle_alpha   90.00
_cell.angle_beta   90.00
_cell.angle_gamma   90.00
#
_symmetry.space_group_name_H-M   'P 1'
#
loop_
_entity.id
_entity.type
_entity.pdbx_description
1 polymer ?
#
loop_
_entity_poly.entity_id
_entity_poly.type
_entity_poly.pdbx_seq_one_letter_code
_entity_poly.pdbx_strand_id
1 'polypeptide(L)'
;PRDQLLNWSAREVPQRRHLVAQNSRFLILPSTGRWPNLASRVLKLICQELPGDWEKHFGHPVLLVEPFVDPQRFRGTCYRAAGWQALGKTQGYERRGQDFDMDTKHPKELWVHPLGPGALEKLRAKELPPTLQGKGKPLPPPVPIASAQMNSLFDFVRKRLTDPRHRN
;
A
#
# COMPACT_ATOMS: atom_id res chain seq x y z
N PRO A 1 3.75 7.79 -13.13
CA PRO A 1 3.91 6.34 -13.46
C PRO A 1 2.62 5.53 -13.23
N ARG A 2 1.97 5.63 -12.01
CA ARG A 2 0.76 4.86 -11.72
C ARG A 2 -0.37 5.15 -12.71
N ASP A 3 -0.71 6.42 -12.93
CA ASP A 3 -1.82 6.81 -13.79
C ASP A 3 -1.58 6.38 -15.24
N GLN A 4 -0.31 6.35 -15.68
CA GLN A 4 0.09 5.77 -16.97
C GLN A 4 -0.12 4.24 -16.99
N LEU A 5 0.31 3.52 -15.93
CA LEU A 5 0.05 2.08 -15.83
C LEU A 5 -1.43 1.75 -15.89
N LEU A 6 -2.26 2.56 -15.22
CA LEU A 6 -3.70 2.36 -15.11
C LEU A 6 -4.47 2.97 -16.27
N ASN A 7 -3.79 3.73 -17.16
CA ASN A 7 -4.40 4.47 -18.26
C ASN A 7 -5.51 5.43 -17.80
N TRP A 8 -5.27 6.09 -16.64
CA TRP A 8 -6.22 7.04 -16.08
C TRP A 8 -5.99 8.45 -16.62
N SER A 9 -7.06 9.07 -17.10
CA SER A 9 -7.08 10.50 -17.40
C SER A 9 -7.12 11.33 -16.10
N ALA A 10 -6.78 12.61 -16.19
CA ALA A 10 -6.85 13.53 -15.06
C ALA A 10 -8.26 13.63 -14.43
N ARG A 11 -9.33 13.38 -15.23
CA ARG A 11 -10.71 13.35 -14.76
C ARG A 11 -11.06 12.10 -13.97
N GLU A 12 -10.44 10.96 -14.31
CA GLU A 12 -10.70 9.67 -13.68
C GLU A 12 -9.96 9.49 -12.36
N VAL A 13 -8.79 10.12 -12.21
CA VAL A 13 -7.97 10.02 -10.98
C VAL A 13 -8.78 10.31 -9.70
N PRO A 14 -9.52 11.44 -9.57
CA PRO A 14 -10.29 11.71 -8.35
C PRO A 14 -11.38 10.66 -8.06
N GLN A 15 -11.99 10.11 -9.13
CA GLN A 15 -13.09 9.16 -9.03
C GLN A 15 -12.62 7.76 -8.62
N ARG A 16 -11.35 7.41 -8.89
CA ARG A 16 -10.78 6.06 -8.71
C ARG A 16 -9.74 5.97 -7.60
N ARG A 17 -9.29 7.12 -7.07
CA ARG A 17 -8.25 7.17 -6.05
C ARG A 17 -8.56 6.38 -4.79
N HIS A 18 -9.83 6.26 -4.41
CA HIS A 18 -10.27 5.48 -3.26
C HIS A 18 -10.00 3.97 -3.38
N LEU A 19 -9.77 3.48 -4.60
CA LEU A 19 -9.42 2.08 -4.87
C LEU A 19 -7.92 1.79 -4.71
N VAL A 20 -7.12 2.81 -4.38
CA VAL A 20 -5.66 2.70 -4.21
C VAL A 20 -5.29 3.09 -2.78
N ALA A 21 -4.61 2.19 -2.07
CA ALA A 21 -4.06 2.46 -0.76
C ALA A 21 -2.57 2.78 -0.85
N GLN A 22 -2.11 3.74 -0.07
CA GLN A 22 -0.69 4.08 0.03
C GLN A 22 -0.07 3.46 1.28
N ASN A 23 0.96 2.63 1.10
CA ASN A 23 1.84 2.21 2.19
C ASN A 23 2.86 3.33 2.48
N SER A 24 2.46 4.30 3.29
CA SER A 24 3.23 5.52 3.54
C SER A 24 4.36 5.34 4.56
N ARG A 25 4.25 4.34 5.44
CA ARG A 25 5.23 4.09 6.51
C ARG A 25 5.41 2.59 6.70
N PHE A 26 6.60 2.11 6.39
CA PHE A 26 7.00 0.73 6.62
C PHE A 26 8.39 0.71 7.24
N LEU A 27 8.48 0.27 8.48
CA LEU A 27 9.73 0.22 9.24
C LEU A 27 9.85 -1.15 9.92
N ILE A 28 10.97 -1.81 9.67
CA ILE A 28 11.39 -3.00 10.42
C ILE A 28 12.49 -2.58 11.39
N LEU A 29 12.23 -2.74 12.67
CA LEU A 29 13.23 -2.45 13.69
C LEU A 29 14.33 -3.51 13.71
N PRO A 30 15.60 -3.13 13.97
CA PRO A 30 16.76 -4.00 13.79
C PRO A 30 16.99 -5.03 14.91
N SER A 31 16.00 -5.79 15.31
CA SER A 31 16.24 -7.00 16.12
C SER A 31 16.48 -8.25 15.26
N THR A 32 17.23 -8.11 14.22
CA THR A 32 16.98 -8.66 12.90
C THR A 32 17.62 -10.01 12.59
N GLY A 33 18.54 -10.50 13.37
CA GLY A 33 19.12 -11.84 13.11
C GLY A 33 18.13 -13.01 13.32
N ARG A 34 17.02 -12.75 13.99
CA ARG A 34 16.08 -13.77 14.46
C ARG A 34 15.01 -14.19 13.42
N TRP A 35 14.74 -13.33 12.43
CA TRP A 35 13.65 -13.54 11.49
C TRP A 35 14.06 -13.22 10.04
N PRO A 36 14.60 -14.21 9.30
CA PRO A 36 14.96 -13.99 7.91
C PRO A 36 13.74 -13.58 7.07
N ASN A 37 13.96 -12.64 6.15
CA ASN A 37 12.92 -12.16 5.22
C ASN A 37 11.66 -11.55 5.89
N LEU A 38 11.78 -11.10 7.14
CA LEU A 38 10.65 -10.57 7.90
C LEU A 38 9.87 -9.51 7.13
N ALA A 39 10.57 -8.54 6.52
CA ALA A 39 9.94 -7.45 5.78
C ALA A 39 9.03 -7.95 4.65
N SER A 40 9.54 -8.82 3.79
CA SER A 40 8.76 -9.35 2.66
C SER A 40 7.63 -10.28 3.11
N ARG A 41 7.81 -11.02 4.20
CA ARG A 41 6.74 -11.85 4.79
C ARG A 41 5.61 -10.99 5.36
N VAL A 42 5.94 -9.90 6.06
CA VAL A 42 4.96 -8.94 6.57
C VAL A 42 4.21 -8.28 5.41
N LEU A 43 4.90 -7.84 4.36
CA LEU A 43 4.26 -7.25 3.17
C LEU A 43 3.31 -8.22 2.48
N LYS A 44 3.68 -9.50 2.33
CA LYS A 44 2.78 -10.53 1.77
C LYS A 44 1.53 -10.70 2.64
N LEU A 45 1.70 -10.79 3.96
CA LEU A 45 0.58 -10.91 4.89
C LEU A 45 -0.36 -9.71 4.82
N ILE A 46 0.19 -8.49 4.78
CA ILE A 46 -0.61 -7.27 4.61
C ILE A 46 -1.43 -7.34 3.33
N CYS A 47 -0.83 -7.72 2.20
CA CYS A 47 -1.56 -7.81 0.93
C CYS A 47 -2.67 -8.87 0.93
N GLN A 48 -2.55 -9.91 1.75
CA GLN A 48 -3.59 -10.94 1.89
C GLN A 48 -4.77 -10.47 2.74
N GLU A 49 -4.52 -9.77 3.84
CA GLU A 49 -5.54 -9.36 4.81
C GLU A 49 -6.21 -8.02 4.44
N LEU A 50 -5.43 -7.12 3.83
CA LEU A 50 -5.86 -5.75 3.57
C LEU A 50 -7.20 -5.62 2.81
N PRO A 51 -7.51 -6.42 1.77
CA PRO A 51 -8.77 -6.26 1.04
C PRO A 51 -9.99 -6.42 1.95
N GLY A 52 -10.02 -7.45 2.78
CA GLY A 52 -11.11 -7.72 3.71
C GLY A 52 -11.23 -6.68 4.82
N ASP A 53 -10.11 -6.32 5.42
CA ASP A 53 -10.07 -5.31 6.48
C ASP A 53 -10.45 -3.92 5.95
N TRP A 54 -10.00 -3.59 4.75
CA TRP A 54 -10.31 -2.32 4.10
C TRP A 54 -11.80 -2.18 3.80
N GLU A 55 -12.39 -3.19 3.17
CA GLU A 55 -13.81 -3.19 2.84
C GLU A 55 -14.69 -3.12 4.09
N LYS A 56 -14.34 -3.90 5.13
CA LYS A 56 -15.02 -3.86 6.42
C LYS A 56 -14.96 -2.49 7.08
N HIS A 57 -13.82 -1.80 6.98
CA HIS A 57 -13.60 -0.52 7.66
C HIS A 57 -14.15 0.67 6.86
N PHE A 58 -13.92 0.70 5.55
CA PHE A 58 -14.25 1.84 4.68
C PHE A 58 -15.52 1.64 3.84
N GLY A 59 -16.05 0.42 3.78
CA GLY A 59 -17.28 0.10 3.04
C GLY A 59 -17.11 0.10 1.52
N HIS A 60 -15.88 0.03 1.03
CA HIS A 60 -15.55 -0.11 -0.40
C HIS A 60 -14.26 -0.94 -0.55
N PRO A 61 -14.06 -1.62 -1.69
CA PRO A 61 -12.84 -2.39 -1.90
C PRO A 61 -11.61 -1.49 -2.12
N VAL A 62 -10.43 -2.06 -1.88
CA VAL A 62 -9.14 -1.55 -2.35
C VAL A 62 -8.55 -2.56 -3.34
N LEU A 63 -8.05 -2.08 -4.46
CA LEU A 63 -7.58 -2.91 -5.57
C LEU A 63 -6.07 -2.83 -5.82
N LEU A 64 -5.42 -1.78 -5.33
CA LEU A 64 -3.99 -1.56 -5.52
C LEU A 64 -3.37 -0.99 -4.25
N VAL A 65 -2.15 -1.43 -3.94
CA VAL A 65 -1.32 -0.81 -2.90
C VAL A 65 -0.07 -0.24 -3.54
N GLU A 66 0.33 0.96 -3.11
CA GLU A 66 1.53 1.63 -3.59
C GLU A 66 2.38 2.22 -2.46
N PRO A 67 3.69 2.01 -2.41
CA PRO A 67 4.67 2.77 -1.65
C PRO A 67 5.51 3.66 -2.54
N PHE A 68 6.02 4.73 -1.96
CA PHE A 68 7.08 5.56 -2.54
C PHE A 68 8.38 5.30 -1.78
N VAL A 69 9.33 4.66 -2.44
CA VAL A 69 10.61 4.26 -1.86
C VAL A 69 11.69 5.27 -2.25
N ASP A 70 12.41 5.78 -1.27
CA ASP A 70 13.58 6.61 -1.51
C ASP A 70 14.76 5.74 -1.98
N PRO A 71 15.19 5.81 -3.24
CA PRO A 71 16.23 4.93 -3.78
C PRO A 71 17.63 5.26 -3.24
N GLN A 72 17.83 6.43 -2.63
CA GLN A 72 19.10 6.78 -1.99
C GLN A 72 19.28 6.01 -0.67
N ARG A 73 18.19 5.67 0.00
CA ARG A 73 18.18 5.00 1.30
C ARG A 73 17.83 3.52 1.22
N PHE A 74 16.96 3.14 0.28
CA PHE A 74 16.38 1.81 0.22
C PHE A 74 16.33 1.26 -1.21
N ARG A 75 16.70 0.01 -1.38
CA ARG A 75 16.72 -0.68 -2.70
C ARG A 75 15.38 -1.33 -3.08
N GLY A 76 14.35 -1.23 -2.25
CA GLY A 76 13.05 -1.87 -2.51
C GLY A 76 13.08 -3.41 -2.51
N THR A 77 14.13 -4.05 -2.00
CA THR A 77 14.33 -5.51 -2.05
C THR A 77 13.21 -6.29 -1.38
N CYS A 78 12.66 -5.78 -0.27
CA CYS A 78 11.54 -6.42 0.43
C CYS A 78 10.26 -6.38 -0.41
N TYR A 79 10.01 -5.31 -1.15
CA TYR A 79 8.88 -5.18 -2.06
C TYR A 79 9.02 -6.18 -3.21
N ARG A 80 10.19 -6.23 -3.87
CA ARG A 80 10.47 -7.20 -4.93
C ARG A 80 10.28 -8.63 -4.45
N ALA A 81 10.83 -8.99 -3.28
CA ALA A 81 10.70 -10.33 -2.69
C ALA A 81 9.24 -10.65 -2.28
N ALA A 82 8.41 -9.64 -2.05
CA ALA A 82 6.98 -9.80 -1.78
C ALA A 82 6.11 -9.80 -3.05
N GLY A 83 6.70 -9.75 -4.25
CA GLY A 83 5.97 -9.80 -5.53
C GLY A 83 5.43 -8.45 -6.01
N TRP A 84 5.97 -7.32 -5.49
CA TRP A 84 5.61 -6.00 -5.96
C TRP A 84 6.39 -5.62 -7.22
N GLN A 85 5.80 -4.78 -8.06
CA GLN A 85 6.37 -4.30 -9.31
C GLN A 85 6.84 -2.85 -9.18
N ALA A 86 8.08 -2.57 -9.56
CA ALA A 86 8.56 -1.20 -9.72
C ALA A 86 8.03 -0.57 -11.00
N LEU A 87 7.46 0.63 -10.91
CA LEU A 87 6.89 1.36 -12.07
C LEU A 87 7.81 2.47 -12.60
N GLY A 88 8.84 2.81 -11.84
CA GLY A 88 9.74 3.90 -12.15
C GLY A 88 9.72 5.03 -11.13
N LYS A 89 10.35 6.15 -11.47
CA LYS A 89 10.57 7.26 -10.54
C LYS A 89 9.50 8.34 -10.67
N THR A 90 9.18 8.96 -9.53
CA THR A 90 8.36 10.19 -9.48
C THR A 90 9.18 11.40 -9.95
N GLN A 91 8.51 12.53 -10.16
CA GLN A 91 9.17 13.77 -10.57
C GLN A 91 9.94 14.47 -9.44
N GLY A 92 9.85 13.97 -8.21
CA GLY A 92 10.57 14.54 -7.06
C GLY A 92 9.81 15.63 -6.31
N TYR A 93 8.52 15.79 -6.58
CA TYR A 93 7.69 16.72 -5.81
C TYR A 93 7.28 16.12 -4.48
N GLU A 94 7.35 16.91 -3.42
CA GLU A 94 6.89 16.55 -2.09
C GLU A 94 5.85 17.55 -1.60
N ARG A 95 4.70 17.05 -1.13
CA ARG A 95 3.65 17.91 -0.61
C ARG A 95 4.02 18.37 0.81
N ARG A 96 4.23 19.67 0.99
CA ARG A 96 4.36 20.31 2.31
C ARG A 96 3.12 21.16 2.57
N GLY A 97 2.24 20.70 3.47
CA GLY A 97 1.00 21.40 3.81
C GLY A 97 -0.12 21.16 2.80
N GLN A 98 -1.19 22.00 2.88
CA GLN A 98 -2.37 21.80 2.05
C GLN A 98 -2.19 22.27 0.59
N ASP A 99 -1.27 23.20 0.30
CA ASP A 99 -1.22 23.90 -0.98
C ASP A 99 0.19 24.04 -1.63
N PHE A 100 1.22 23.39 -1.10
CA PHE A 100 2.56 23.54 -1.65
C PHE A 100 3.21 22.23 -2.09
N ASP A 101 3.43 22.07 -3.40
CA ASP A 101 4.34 21.08 -3.94
C ASP A 101 5.75 21.70 -3.99
N MET A 102 6.68 21.20 -3.20
CA MET A 102 8.09 21.56 -3.29
C MET A 102 8.83 20.57 -4.18
N ASP A 103 9.56 21.08 -5.18
CA ASP A 103 10.53 20.28 -5.91
C ASP A 103 11.72 19.99 -5.00
N THR A 104 11.73 18.78 -4.45
CA THR A 104 12.82 18.32 -3.56
C THR A 104 14.02 17.79 -4.35
N LYS A 105 13.92 17.68 -5.69
CA LYS A 105 14.91 17.02 -6.56
C LYS A 105 15.28 15.59 -6.13
N HIS A 106 14.44 14.98 -5.29
CA HIS A 106 14.61 13.60 -4.79
C HIS A 106 13.49 12.69 -5.31
N PRO A 107 13.60 12.19 -6.56
CA PRO A 107 12.60 11.29 -7.13
C PRO A 107 12.54 9.99 -6.32
N LYS A 108 11.34 9.60 -5.91
CA LYS A 108 11.09 8.33 -5.23
C LYS A 108 10.73 7.26 -6.26
N GLU A 109 11.10 6.03 -6.00
CA GLU A 109 10.70 4.90 -6.82
C GLU A 109 9.29 4.44 -6.40
N LEU A 110 8.38 4.38 -7.34
CA LEU A 110 7.01 3.91 -7.12
C LEU A 110 6.96 2.40 -7.36
N TRP A 111 6.47 1.69 -6.37
CA TRP A 111 6.16 0.27 -6.46
C TRP A 111 4.65 0.08 -6.37
N VAL A 112 4.13 -1.01 -6.94
CA VAL A 112 2.71 -1.36 -6.85
C VAL A 112 2.52 -2.85 -6.64
N HIS A 113 1.41 -3.18 -5.99
CA HIS A 113 0.94 -4.55 -5.86
C HIS A 113 -0.58 -4.61 -6.04
N PRO A 114 -1.08 -5.28 -7.10
CA PRO A 114 -2.50 -5.50 -7.28
C PRO A 114 -3.04 -6.45 -6.20
N LEU A 115 -4.21 -6.12 -5.64
CA LEU A 115 -4.87 -6.88 -4.60
C LEU A 115 -5.97 -7.78 -5.20
N GLY A 116 -5.57 -8.99 -5.53
CA GLY A 116 -6.47 -10.02 -6.05
C GLY A 116 -6.55 -10.10 -7.58
N PRO A 117 -7.22 -11.14 -8.08
CA PRO A 117 -7.35 -11.40 -9.51
C PRO A 117 -8.17 -10.32 -10.21
N GLY A 118 -7.75 -9.94 -11.39
CA GLY A 118 -8.44 -8.94 -12.21
C GLY A 118 -8.42 -7.50 -11.65
N ALA A 119 -7.60 -7.21 -10.63
CA ALA A 119 -7.55 -5.88 -10.02
C ALA A 119 -7.12 -4.79 -11.00
N LEU A 120 -6.11 -5.06 -11.83
CA LEU A 120 -5.63 -4.11 -12.84
C LEU A 120 -6.65 -3.90 -13.96
N GLU A 121 -7.33 -4.95 -14.40
CA GLU A 121 -8.39 -4.89 -15.41
C GLU A 121 -9.56 -4.04 -14.90
N LYS A 122 -9.98 -4.25 -13.66
CA LYS A 122 -11.03 -3.43 -13.01
C LYS A 122 -10.61 -1.96 -12.91
N LEU A 123 -9.37 -1.69 -12.52
CA LEU A 123 -8.83 -0.33 -12.44
C LEU A 123 -8.72 0.35 -13.80
N ARG A 124 -8.46 -0.40 -14.88
CA ARG A 124 -8.36 0.10 -16.26
C ARG A 124 -9.69 0.14 -16.99
N ALA A 125 -10.75 -0.41 -16.42
CA ALA A 125 -12.07 -0.43 -17.07
C ALA A 125 -12.53 0.99 -17.43
N LYS A 126 -13.09 1.18 -18.63
CA LYS A 126 -13.57 2.48 -19.10
C LYS A 126 -14.61 3.06 -18.15
N GLU A 127 -15.51 2.21 -17.67
CA GLU A 127 -16.50 2.55 -16.65
C GLU A 127 -16.29 1.69 -15.42
N LEU A 128 -16.33 2.32 -14.24
CA LEU A 128 -16.25 1.58 -12.99
C LEU A 128 -17.61 0.90 -12.72
N PRO A 129 -17.60 -0.40 -12.42
CA PRO A 129 -18.79 -1.09 -11.93
C PRO A 129 -19.38 -0.36 -10.72
N PRO A 130 -20.71 -0.38 -10.52
CA PRO A 130 -21.37 0.28 -9.39
C PRO A 130 -20.77 -0.10 -8.02
N THR A 131 -20.31 -1.33 -7.87
CA THR A 131 -19.64 -1.86 -6.66
C THR A 131 -18.29 -1.19 -6.38
N LEU A 132 -17.67 -0.59 -7.38
CA LEU A 132 -16.39 0.13 -7.28
C LEU A 132 -16.56 1.65 -7.26
N GLN A 133 -17.76 2.16 -7.49
CA GLN A 133 -18.10 3.57 -7.39
C GLN A 133 -18.33 3.92 -5.91
N GLY A 134 -17.24 4.02 -5.14
CA GLY A 134 -17.35 4.30 -3.72
C GLY A 134 -17.72 5.74 -3.45
N LYS A 135 -18.79 5.97 -2.68
CA LYS A 135 -18.89 7.16 -1.84
C LYS A 135 -17.94 6.92 -0.68
N GLY A 136 -16.68 7.33 -0.85
CA GLY A 136 -15.70 7.16 0.21
C GLY A 136 -16.23 7.78 1.51
N LYS A 137 -16.38 6.95 2.54
CA LYS A 137 -16.54 7.50 3.89
C LYS A 137 -15.30 8.36 4.17
N PRO A 138 -15.44 9.53 4.76
CA PRO A 138 -14.30 10.29 5.24
C PRO A 138 -13.43 9.36 6.08
N LEU A 139 -12.12 9.43 5.87
CA LEU A 139 -11.17 8.71 6.73
C LEU A 139 -11.49 9.07 8.18
N PRO A 140 -11.73 8.07 9.06
CA PRO A 140 -11.85 8.37 10.48
C PRO A 140 -10.57 9.07 10.94
N PRO A 141 -10.66 10.00 11.89
CA PRO A 141 -9.48 10.66 12.44
C PRO A 141 -8.51 9.58 12.95
N PRO A 142 -7.20 9.80 12.83
CA PRO A 142 -6.21 8.84 13.31
C PRO A 142 -6.46 8.58 14.79
N VAL A 143 -6.85 7.34 15.11
CA VAL A 143 -7.04 6.90 16.50
C VAL A 143 -5.65 6.64 17.07
N PRO A 144 -5.27 7.26 18.19
CA PRO A 144 -4.05 6.90 18.88
C PRO A 144 -4.09 5.41 19.25
N ILE A 145 -3.15 4.63 18.74
CA ILE A 145 -3.07 3.21 19.07
C ILE A 145 -2.55 3.12 20.51
N ALA A 146 -3.41 2.70 21.44
CA ALA A 146 -3.01 2.45 22.81
C ALA A 146 -1.96 1.33 22.89
N SER A 147 -1.05 1.40 23.86
CA SER A 147 0.04 0.41 24.01
C SER A 147 -0.48 -1.03 24.09
N ALA A 148 -1.64 -1.26 24.70
CA ALA A 148 -2.28 -2.56 24.76
C ALA A 148 -2.70 -3.09 23.36
N GLN A 149 -3.17 -2.20 22.47
CA GLN A 149 -3.53 -2.55 21.10
C GLN A 149 -2.29 -2.86 20.25
N MET A 150 -1.17 -2.14 20.50
CA MET A 150 0.12 -2.45 19.86
C MET A 150 0.60 -3.85 20.25
N ASN A 151 0.54 -4.22 21.53
CA ASN A 151 0.93 -5.55 21.99
C ASN A 151 0.06 -6.64 21.33
N SER A 152 -1.25 -6.44 21.27
CA SER A 152 -2.18 -7.34 20.59
C SER A 152 -1.86 -7.48 19.09
N LEU A 153 -1.51 -6.39 18.41
CA LEU A 153 -1.09 -6.42 17.00
C LEU A 153 0.23 -7.19 16.83
N PHE A 154 1.20 -6.98 17.71
CA PHE A 154 2.46 -7.72 17.69
C PHE A 154 2.25 -9.22 17.90
N ASP A 155 1.38 -9.62 18.83
CA ASP A 155 1.06 -11.01 19.10
C ASP A 155 0.31 -11.66 17.93
N PHE A 156 -0.62 -10.94 17.31
CA PHE A 156 -1.31 -11.37 16.09
C PHE A 156 -0.33 -11.61 14.93
N VAL A 157 0.53 -10.64 14.65
CA VAL A 157 1.55 -10.75 13.58
C VAL A 157 2.54 -11.88 13.89
N ARG A 158 3.01 -12.00 15.15
CA ARG A 158 3.88 -13.08 15.59
C ARG A 158 3.25 -14.45 15.35
N LYS A 159 1.99 -14.64 15.77
CA LYS A 159 1.26 -15.91 15.61
C LYS A 159 1.16 -16.30 14.12
N ARG A 160 0.81 -15.35 13.24
CA ARG A 160 0.72 -15.60 11.80
C ARG A 160 2.08 -15.90 11.16
N LEU A 161 3.13 -15.20 11.55
CA LEU A 161 4.50 -15.43 11.05
C LEU A 161 5.08 -16.77 11.48
N THR A 162 4.60 -17.34 12.59
CA THR A 162 5.03 -18.65 13.09
C THR A 162 4.15 -19.80 12.60
N ASP A 163 2.99 -19.51 12.03
CA ASP A 163 2.09 -20.54 11.49
C ASP A 163 2.75 -21.24 10.29
N PRO A 164 2.88 -22.58 10.32
CA PRO A 164 3.49 -23.35 9.23
C PRO A 164 2.82 -23.15 7.87
N ARG A 165 1.53 -22.84 7.84
CA ARG A 165 0.73 -22.63 6.61
C ARG A 165 1.15 -21.37 5.84
N HIS A 166 1.89 -20.46 6.46
CA HIS A 166 2.37 -19.20 5.85
C HIS A 166 3.88 -19.18 5.63
N ARG A 167 4.54 -20.35 5.62
CA ARG A 167 6.00 -20.46 5.44
C ARG A 167 6.48 -20.50 3.99
N ASN A 168 5.59 -20.57 3.01
CA ASN A 168 5.94 -20.59 1.58
C ASN A 168 5.86 -19.21 0.94
#